data_f6327ca9bb4ac62793143ca920d519ad
#
_entry.id   f6327ca9bb4ac62793143ca920d519ad
#
_cell.length_a   1.000
_cell.length_b   1.000
_cell.length_c   1.000
_cell.angle_alpha   90.00
_cell.angle_beta   90.00
_cell.angle_gamma   90.00
#
_symmetry.space_group_name_H-M   'P 1'
#
loop_
_entity.id
_entity.type
_entity.pdbx_description
1 polymer ?
#
loop_
_entity_poly.entity_id
_entity_poly.type
_entity_poly.pdbx_seq_one_letter_code
_entity_poly.pdbx_strand_id
1 'polypeptide(L)'
;HKMILKEAHSGGAWNWHQDYGYWYENGCLYPWMASCMIAVDRATTANGCLQVLEGSHRMGRITHLTQGNQTSADQERLGPIEERCRRVYCELEPGDALFFHCNLLHRSDRNDSDEPRWAFICCYNSARNDPYKKHHHPNYSPLEVWPHERVGEVGAAQLVRLNAAGRAL
;
A
#
# COMPACT_ATOMS: atom_id res chain seq x y z
N HIS A 1 5.96 4.83 5.56
CA HIS A 1 6.12 4.70 4.09
C HIS A 1 7.17 3.64 3.76
N LYS A 2 7.08 3.10 2.57
CA LYS A 2 8.06 2.14 2.03
C LYS A 2 8.11 2.19 0.51
N MET A 3 9.29 1.89 -0.03
CA MET A 3 9.44 1.56 -1.44
C MET A 3 9.24 0.05 -1.62
N ILE A 4 8.52 -0.35 -2.64
CA ILE A 4 8.30 -1.75 -3.02
C ILE A 4 8.83 -1.95 -4.42
N LEU A 5 9.75 -2.89 -4.56
CA LEU A 5 10.25 -3.37 -5.83
C LEU A 5 9.67 -4.74 -6.13
N LYS A 6 9.15 -4.91 -7.32
CA LYS A 6 8.93 -6.21 -7.95
C LYS A 6 9.92 -6.38 -9.07
N GLU A 7 10.95 -7.16 -8.83
CA GLU A 7 11.96 -7.51 -9.85
C GLU A 7 11.32 -8.24 -11.03
N ALA A 8 11.86 -8.04 -12.22
CA ALA A 8 11.47 -8.77 -13.42
C ALA A 8 11.53 -10.28 -13.18
N HIS A 9 10.51 -11.02 -13.57
CA HIS A 9 10.39 -12.48 -13.50
C HIS A 9 10.51 -13.12 -12.10
N SER A 10 10.82 -12.33 -11.05
CA SER A 10 11.07 -12.86 -9.71
C SER A 10 10.26 -12.20 -8.60
N GLY A 11 9.69 -11.04 -8.82
CA GLY A 11 8.94 -10.30 -7.83
C GLY A 11 7.75 -11.11 -7.29
N GLY A 12 7.72 -11.37 -5.97
CA GLY A 12 6.72 -12.23 -5.33
C GLY A 12 5.30 -11.69 -5.40
N ALA A 13 4.33 -12.60 -5.38
CA ALA A 13 2.93 -12.27 -5.21
C ALA A 13 2.61 -11.92 -3.76
N TRP A 14 1.59 -11.10 -3.56
CA TRP A 14 0.96 -10.86 -2.26
C TRP A 14 -0.44 -11.43 -2.28
N ASN A 15 -0.79 -12.20 -1.25
CA ASN A 15 -2.11 -12.81 -1.10
C ASN A 15 -3.17 -11.74 -0.76
N TRP A 16 -4.46 -12.08 -0.95
CA TRP A 16 -5.56 -11.24 -0.52
C TRP A 16 -5.47 -10.91 0.96
N HIS A 17 -5.44 -9.62 1.28
CA HIS A 17 -5.39 -9.13 2.65
C HIS A 17 -6.06 -7.76 2.77
N GLN A 18 -6.29 -7.37 4.01
CA GLN A 18 -6.63 -6.01 4.41
C GLN A 18 -5.46 -5.48 5.24
N ASP A 19 -5.02 -4.28 5.00
CA ASP A 19 -4.00 -3.63 5.85
C ASP A 19 -4.45 -3.59 7.31
N TYR A 20 -5.75 -3.37 7.55
CA TYR A 20 -6.30 -3.32 8.89
C TYR A 20 -6.28 -4.66 9.62
N GLY A 21 -6.28 -5.79 8.93
CA GLY A 21 -6.07 -7.10 9.55
C GLY A 21 -4.77 -7.14 10.35
N TYR A 22 -3.74 -6.52 9.82
CA TYR A 22 -2.44 -6.39 10.45
C TYR A 22 -2.37 -5.26 11.48
N TRP A 23 -2.86 -4.05 11.15
CA TRP A 23 -2.80 -2.90 12.03
C TRP A 23 -3.67 -3.04 13.27
N TYR A 24 -4.77 -3.78 13.19
CA TYR A 24 -5.59 -4.11 14.35
C TYR A 24 -4.80 -4.92 15.39
N GLU A 25 -4.07 -5.94 14.96
CA GLU A 25 -3.19 -6.74 15.84
C GLU A 25 -2.07 -5.88 16.46
N ASN A 26 -1.66 -4.82 15.77
CA ASN A 26 -0.67 -3.87 16.26
C ASN A 26 -1.25 -2.82 17.24
N GLY A 27 -2.55 -2.85 17.50
CA GLY A 27 -3.19 -2.03 18.53
C GLY A 27 -3.99 -0.83 18.03
N CYS A 28 -4.19 -0.67 16.73
CA CYS A 28 -5.11 0.34 16.19
C CYS A 28 -6.55 -0.15 16.31
N LEU A 29 -7.35 0.48 17.17
CA LEU A 29 -8.72 0.02 17.46
C LEU A 29 -9.72 0.32 16.34
N TYR A 30 -9.48 1.39 15.59
CA TYR A 30 -10.41 1.87 14.58
C TYR A 30 -9.82 1.78 13.18
N PRO A 31 -10.63 1.47 12.14
CA PRO A 31 -10.19 1.43 10.75
C PRO A 31 -10.12 2.85 10.13
N TRP A 32 -9.68 3.83 10.88
CA TRP A 32 -9.53 5.22 10.43
C TRP A 32 -8.16 5.41 9.76
N MET A 33 -7.90 4.58 8.79
CA MET A 33 -6.62 4.49 8.12
C MET A 33 -6.82 4.40 6.61
N ALA A 34 -5.86 4.91 5.89
CA ALA A 34 -5.80 4.81 4.44
C ALA A 34 -4.36 4.57 3.97
N SER A 35 -4.22 3.86 2.88
CA SER A 35 -2.96 3.73 2.16
C SER A 35 -3.01 4.52 0.86
N CYS A 36 -1.89 5.12 0.49
CA CYS A 36 -1.67 5.74 -0.81
C CYS A 36 -0.54 5.01 -1.51
N MET A 37 -0.81 4.39 -2.64
CA MET A 37 0.20 3.78 -3.50
C MET A 37 0.46 4.69 -4.70
N ILE A 38 1.71 5.12 -4.85
CA ILE A 38 2.17 5.95 -5.95
C ILE A 38 2.99 5.08 -6.89
N ALA A 39 2.62 5.05 -8.16
CA ALA A 39 3.38 4.36 -9.19
C ALA A 39 4.66 5.16 -9.49
N VAL A 40 5.81 4.57 -9.25
CA VAL A 40 7.12 5.10 -9.69
C VAL A 40 7.36 4.66 -11.11
N ASP A 41 7.15 3.37 -11.38
CA ASP A 41 7.10 2.80 -12.72
C ASP A 41 5.66 2.51 -13.11
N ARG A 42 5.41 2.38 -14.42
CA ARG A 42 4.12 1.95 -14.93
C ARG A 42 3.71 0.61 -14.31
N ALA A 43 2.52 0.55 -13.72
CA ALA A 43 1.96 -0.66 -13.15
C ALA A 43 0.92 -1.25 -14.10
N THR A 44 1.13 -2.51 -14.50
CA THR A 44 0.27 -3.24 -15.42
C THR A 44 -0.08 -4.61 -14.86
N THR A 45 -1.05 -5.26 -15.46
CA THR A 45 -1.39 -6.65 -15.11
C THR A 45 -0.17 -7.58 -15.24
N ALA A 46 0.67 -7.40 -16.27
CA ALA A 46 1.84 -8.23 -16.53
C ALA A 46 2.94 -8.09 -15.46
N ASN A 47 3.12 -6.89 -14.88
CA ASN A 47 4.14 -6.66 -13.86
C ASN A 47 3.59 -6.65 -12.42
N GLY A 48 2.39 -7.23 -12.24
CA GLY A 48 1.79 -7.43 -10.93
C GLY A 48 1.26 -6.14 -10.30
N CYS A 49 0.47 -5.35 -11.04
CA CYS A 49 -0.26 -4.21 -10.49
C CYS A 49 -1.16 -4.62 -9.32
N LEU A 50 -1.58 -3.65 -8.51
CA LEU A 50 -2.51 -3.91 -7.43
C LEU A 50 -3.85 -4.39 -8.00
N GLN A 51 -4.44 -5.41 -7.35
CA GLN A 51 -5.79 -5.88 -7.59
C GLN A 51 -6.61 -5.62 -6.33
N VAL A 52 -7.84 -5.18 -6.51
CA VAL A 52 -8.77 -4.92 -5.41
C VAL A 52 -10.11 -5.62 -5.64
N LEU A 53 -10.81 -5.95 -4.55
CA LEU A 53 -12.21 -6.34 -4.59
C LEU A 53 -13.07 -5.13 -4.29
N GLU A 54 -13.73 -4.60 -5.33
CA GLU A 54 -14.49 -3.37 -5.26
C GLU A 54 -15.59 -3.43 -4.19
N GLY A 55 -15.63 -2.44 -3.31
CA GLY A 55 -16.63 -2.37 -2.24
C GLY A 55 -16.34 -3.23 -1.01
N SER A 56 -15.33 -4.09 -1.03
CA SER A 56 -15.01 -5.02 0.08
C SER A 56 -14.67 -4.33 1.40
N HIS A 57 -14.23 -3.07 1.37
CA HIS A 57 -13.96 -2.28 2.57
C HIS A 57 -15.21 -2.10 3.47
N ARG A 58 -16.43 -2.21 2.89
CA ARG A 58 -17.70 -2.08 3.62
C ARG A 58 -18.02 -3.28 4.50
N MET A 59 -17.35 -4.40 4.30
CA MET A 59 -17.55 -5.63 5.10
C MET A 59 -16.91 -5.56 6.48
N GLY A 60 -16.16 -4.50 6.77
CA GLY A 60 -15.38 -4.40 8.00
C GLY A 60 -14.11 -5.25 7.97
N ARG A 61 -13.53 -5.50 9.15
CA ARG A 61 -12.32 -6.32 9.29
C ARG A 61 -12.67 -7.81 9.16
N ILE A 62 -11.92 -8.50 8.33
CA ILE A 62 -11.95 -9.97 8.19
C ILE A 62 -10.79 -10.55 8.99
N THR A 63 -10.95 -11.75 9.52
CA THR A 63 -9.86 -12.48 10.17
C THR A 63 -8.72 -12.73 9.20
N HIS A 64 -7.49 -12.53 9.67
CA HIS A 64 -6.27 -12.80 8.92
C HIS A 64 -5.51 -13.94 9.58
N LEU A 65 -5.02 -14.84 8.75
CA LEU A 65 -4.27 -16.03 9.16
C LEU A 65 -2.90 -16.02 8.51
N THR A 66 -1.91 -16.60 9.18
CA THR A 66 -0.59 -16.78 8.59
C THR A 66 -0.64 -17.94 7.61
N GLN A 67 -0.29 -17.69 6.36
CA GLN A 67 -0.14 -18.70 5.30
C GLN A 67 1.28 -18.64 4.75
N GLY A 68 2.10 -19.62 5.09
CA GLY A 68 3.53 -19.58 4.82
C GLY A 68 4.17 -18.35 5.49
N ASN A 69 4.81 -17.49 4.71
CA ASN A 69 5.46 -16.27 5.19
C ASN A 69 4.59 -15.02 5.09
N GLN A 70 3.31 -15.16 4.73
CA GLN A 70 2.41 -14.02 4.53
C GLN A 70 1.19 -14.10 5.45
N THR A 71 0.71 -12.94 5.86
CA THR A 71 -0.60 -12.80 6.48
C THR A 71 -1.63 -12.59 5.38
N SER A 72 -2.66 -13.42 5.35
CA SER A 72 -3.72 -13.37 4.34
C SER A 72 -5.11 -13.43 4.97
N ALA A 73 -6.10 -12.92 4.25
CA ALA A 73 -7.49 -13.02 4.66
C ALA A 73 -7.93 -14.49 4.75
N ASP A 74 -8.85 -14.76 5.66
CA ASP A 74 -9.46 -16.08 5.86
C ASP A 74 -10.04 -16.63 4.55
N GLN A 75 -9.55 -17.80 4.13
CA GLN A 75 -9.88 -18.41 2.84
C GLN A 75 -11.34 -18.88 2.77
N GLU A 76 -11.94 -19.27 3.90
CA GLU A 76 -13.34 -19.66 3.95
C GLU A 76 -14.26 -18.49 3.51
N ARG A 77 -13.89 -17.27 3.90
CA ARG A 77 -14.65 -16.06 3.57
C ARG A 77 -14.31 -15.50 2.19
N LEU A 78 -13.09 -15.71 1.76
CA LEU A 78 -12.58 -15.09 0.54
C LEU A 78 -13.31 -15.55 -0.72
N GLY A 79 -13.58 -16.85 -0.86
CA GLY A 79 -14.34 -17.38 -2.01
C GLY A 79 -15.69 -16.69 -2.21
N PRO A 80 -16.60 -16.69 -1.21
CA PRO A 80 -17.87 -15.98 -1.28
C PRO A 80 -17.76 -14.46 -1.54
N ILE A 81 -16.66 -13.83 -1.13
CA ILE A 81 -16.40 -12.40 -1.39
C ILE A 81 -15.99 -12.19 -2.85
N GLU A 82 -15.10 -13.02 -3.39
CA GLU A 82 -14.68 -12.93 -4.80
C GLU A 82 -15.85 -13.17 -5.77
N GLU A 83 -16.84 -13.96 -5.39
CA GLU A 83 -18.07 -14.13 -6.17
C GLU A 83 -18.98 -12.89 -6.19
N ARG A 84 -18.93 -12.07 -5.13
CA ARG A 84 -19.84 -10.92 -4.93
C ARG A 84 -19.22 -9.57 -5.25
N CYS A 85 -17.91 -9.49 -5.21
CA CYS A 85 -17.17 -8.26 -5.44
C CYS A 85 -16.42 -8.32 -6.77
N ARG A 86 -16.59 -7.30 -7.60
CA ARG A 86 -15.85 -7.20 -8.85
C ARG A 86 -14.35 -7.04 -8.55
N ARG A 87 -13.52 -7.89 -9.18
CA ARG A 87 -12.08 -7.71 -9.19
C ARG A 87 -11.70 -6.60 -10.15
N VAL A 88 -10.90 -5.67 -9.67
CA VAL A 88 -10.37 -4.55 -10.46
C VAL A 88 -8.85 -4.60 -10.45
N TYR A 89 -8.25 -4.53 -11.62
CA TYR A 89 -6.81 -4.35 -11.80
C TYR A 89 -6.52 -2.86 -11.82
N CYS A 90 -5.73 -2.39 -10.88
CA CYS A 90 -5.36 -0.98 -10.75
C CYS A 90 -4.09 -0.72 -11.58
N GLU A 91 -4.25 -0.62 -12.89
CA GLU A 91 -3.16 -0.19 -13.76
C GLU A 91 -2.94 1.31 -13.59
N LEU A 92 -1.67 1.71 -13.44
CA LEU A 92 -1.28 3.09 -13.13
C LEU A 92 -0.11 3.52 -14.02
N GLU A 93 -0.17 4.76 -14.48
CA GLU A 93 0.97 5.40 -15.12
C GLU A 93 1.94 5.97 -14.06
N PRO A 94 3.23 6.18 -14.38
CA PRO A 94 4.17 6.80 -13.45
C PRO A 94 3.66 8.16 -12.94
N GLY A 95 3.65 8.32 -11.62
CA GLY A 95 3.12 9.50 -10.93
C GLY A 95 1.65 9.40 -10.51
N ASP A 96 0.91 8.42 -11.00
CA ASP A 96 -0.45 8.18 -10.52
C ASP A 96 -0.45 7.74 -9.05
N ALA A 97 -1.47 8.17 -8.31
CA ALA A 97 -1.65 7.85 -6.90
C ALA A 97 -3.02 7.20 -6.64
N LEU A 98 -3.00 6.00 -6.09
CA LEU A 98 -4.19 5.25 -5.69
C LEU A 98 -4.37 5.32 -4.18
N PHE A 99 -5.46 5.94 -3.73
CA PHE A 99 -5.86 5.95 -2.32
C PHE A 99 -6.88 4.85 -2.05
N PHE A 100 -6.68 4.08 -0.98
CA PHE A 100 -7.61 3.04 -0.59
C PHE A 100 -7.72 2.89 0.93
N HIS A 101 -8.91 2.47 1.36
CA HIS A 101 -9.25 2.26 2.76
C HIS A 101 -8.55 1.01 3.29
N CYS A 102 -8.13 1.01 4.55
CA CYS A 102 -7.41 -0.10 5.18
C CYS A 102 -8.18 -1.44 5.23
N ASN A 103 -9.51 -1.42 5.11
CA ASN A 103 -10.34 -2.63 4.99
C ASN A 103 -10.56 -3.10 3.54
N LEU A 104 -10.03 -2.41 2.54
CA LEU A 104 -10.15 -2.88 1.16
C LEU A 104 -9.32 -4.16 0.98
N LEU A 105 -9.97 -5.24 0.55
CA LEU A 105 -9.27 -6.45 0.15
C LEU A 105 -8.46 -6.17 -1.12
N HIS A 106 -7.18 -6.42 -1.02
CA HIS A 106 -6.26 -6.21 -2.13
C HIS A 106 -5.17 -7.28 -2.16
N ARG A 107 -4.60 -7.46 -3.34
CA ARG A 107 -3.48 -8.37 -3.61
C ARG A 107 -2.65 -7.87 -4.76
N SER A 108 -1.56 -8.58 -5.07
CA SER A 108 -0.84 -8.39 -6.33
C SER A 108 -0.21 -9.70 -6.78
N ASP A 109 -0.23 -9.96 -8.09
CA ASP A 109 0.47 -11.10 -8.67
C ASP A 109 1.99 -10.85 -8.70
N ARG A 110 2.75 -11.86 -9.06
CA ARG A 110 4.18 -11.72 -9.33
C ARG A 110 4.40 -10.81 -10.55
N ASN A 111 5.62 -10.38 -10.71
CA ASN A 111 6.02 -9.67 -11.93
C ASN A 111 6.52 -10.69 -12.96
N ASP A 112 5.76 -10.89 -14.02
CA ASP A 112 6.11 -11.78 -15.14
C ASP A 112 6.62 -11.02 -16.37
N SER A 113 6.84 -9.71 -16.25
CA SER A 113 7.40 -8.85 -17.31
C SER A 113 8.93 -8.78 -17.26
N ASP A 114 9.52 -8.23 -18.33
CA ASP A 114 10.97 -8.03 -18.45
C ASP A 114 11.48 -6.81 -17.67
N GLU A 115 10.57 -5.97 -17.14
CA GLU A 115 10.93 -4.73 -16.46
C GLU A 115 10.58 -4.79 -14.97
N PRO A 116 11.41 -4.22 -14.09
CA PRO A 116 11.08 -4.08 -12.67
C PRO A 116 9.91 -3.10 -12.49
N ARG A 117 9.21 -3.20 -11.37
CA ARG A 117 8.14 -2.27 -11.01
C ARG A 117 8.35 -1.72 -9.61
N TRP A 118 8.67 -0.45 -9.52
CA TRP A 118 8.74 0.29 -8.28
C TRP A 118 7.40 0.96 -7.95
N ALA A 119 7.05 0.93 -6.68
CA ALA A 119 5.94 1.69 -6.12
C ALA A 119 6.34 2.26 -4.76
N PHE A 120 5.81 3.45 -4.45
CA PHE A 120 5.96 4.09 -3.15
C PHE A 120 4.64 4.01 -2.40
N ILE A 121 4.65 3.48 -1.18
CA ILE A 121 3.43 3.35 -0.36
C ILE A 121 3.56 4.18 0.90
N CYS A 122 2.56 5.03 1.13
CA CYS A 122 2.36 5.78 2.36
C CYS A 122 1.12 5.26 3.08
N CYS A 123 1.26 4.92 4.35
CA CYS A 123 0.13 4.50 5.19
C CYS A 123 -0.17 5.63 6.18
N TYR A 124 -1.41 6.09 6.19
CA TYR A 124 -1.89 7.17 7.03
C TYR A 124 -2.84 6.64 8.10
N ASN A 125 -2.73 7.18 9.29
CA ASN A 125 -3.62 6.91 10.41
C ASN A 125 -4.22 8.22 10.92
N SER A 126 -5.47 8.18 11.39
CA SER A 126 -6.06 9.32 12.07
C SER A 126 -5.29 9.66 13.35
N ALA A 127 -5.06 10.95 13.60
CA ALA A 127 -4.41 11.43 14.82
C ALA A 127 -5.15 11.01 16.12
N ARG A 128 -6.39 10.54 16.01
CA ARG A 128 -7.20 10.04 17.14
C ARG A 128 -7.23 8.52 17.25
N ASN A 129 -6.38 7.82 16.50
CA ASN A 129 -6.35 6.36 16.44
C ASN A 129 -4.96 5.81 16.78
N ASP A 130 -4.30 6.38 17.78
CA ASP A 130 -3.01 5.87 18.24
C ASP A 130 -3.13 4.43 18.74
N PRO A 131 -2.15 3.57 18.46
CA PRO A 131 -2.14 2.22 18.99
C PRO A 131 -2.14 2.23 20.52
N TYR A 132 -3.01 1.44 21.14
CA TYR A 132 -3.08 1.33 22.61
C TYR A 132 -1.92 0.56 23.24
N LYS A 133 -1.13 -0.14 22.42
CA LYS A 133 0.04 -0.91 22.85
C LYS A 133 1.27 -0.59 21.99
N LYS A 134 2.45 -0.69 22.59
CA LYS A 134 3.70 -0.63 21.85
C LYS A 134 3.88 -1.89 21.01
N HIS A 135 4.34 -1.72 19.81
CA HIS A 135 4.62 -2.80 18.87
C HIS A 135 6.00 -2.61 18.24
N HIS A 136 6.52 -3.64 17.55
CA HIS A 136 7.81 -3.57 16.84
C HIS A 136 7.80 -2.64 15.61
N HIS A 137 6.62 -2.27 15.13
CA HIS A 137 6.51 -1.28 14.06
C HIS A 137 6.76 0.13 14.56
N PRO A 138 7.27 1.01 13.68
CA PRO A 138 7.42 2.42 14.00
C PRO A 138 6.08 3.01 14.43
N ASN A 139 6.10 3.85 15.46
CA ASN A 139 4.93 4.64 15.83
C ASN A 139 4.63 5.66 14.74
N TYR A 140 3.35 6.05 14.66
CA TYR A 140 2.95 7.13 13.77
C TYR A 140 3.55 8.45 14.25
N SER A 141 3.95 9.28 13.29
CA SER A 141 4.37 10.66 13.54
C SER A 141 3.29 11.61 13.04
N PRO A 142 2.90 12.64 13.80
CA PRO A 142 2.03 13.68 13.30
C PRO A 142 2.63 14.31 12.03
N LEU A 143 1.78 14.52 11.02
CA LEU A 143 2.19 15.20 9.81
C LEU A 143 2.00 16.71 9.97
N GLU A 144 3.01 17.48 9.63
CA GLU A 144 2.90 18.90 9.41
C GLU A 144 2.31 19.14 8.01
N VAL A 145 1.17 19.82 7.95
CA VAL A 145 0.56 20.17 6.66
C VAL A 145 1.21 21.45 6.16
N TRP A 146 1.91 21.36 5.05
CA TRP A 146 2.56 22.52 4.42
C TRP A 146 1.68 23.14 3.34
N PRO A 147 1.75 24.46 3.15
CA PRO A 147 1.21 25.12 1.96
C PRO A 147 1.83 24.50 0.69
N HIS A 148 1.05 24.47 -0.39
CA HIS A 148 1.48 23.87 -1.66
C HIS A 148 2.78 24.48 -2.20
N GLU A 149 2.90 25.81 -2.09
CA GLU A 149 4.08 26.58 -2.52
C GLU A 149 5.33 26.11 -1.79
N ARG A 150 5.24 25.90 -0.46
CA ARG A 150 6.36 25.42 0.36
C ARG A 150 6.80 24.02 -0.05
N VAL A 151 5.87 23.14 -0.42
CA VAL A 151 6.20 21.78 -0.90
C VAL A 151 7.05 21.87 -2.17
N GLY A 152 6.66 22.73 -3.12
CA GLY A 152 7.39 22.97 -4.36
C GLY A 152 8.80 23.52 -4.12
N GLU A 153 8.92 24.55 -3.26
CA GLU A 153 10.20 25.18 -2.91
C GLU A 153 11.18 24.18 -2.27
N VAL A 154 10.71 23.43 -1.27
CA VAL A 154 11.54 22.44 -0.56
C VAL A 154 11.94 21.31 -1.48
N GLY A 155 11.01 20.83 -2.33
CA GLY A 155 11.31 19.78 -3.33
C GLY A 155 12.38 20.23 -4.33
N ALA A 156 12.28 21.44 -4.88
CA ALA A 156 13.26 22.01 -5.78
C ALA A 156 14.64 22.16 -5.10
N ALA A 157 14.68 22.67 -3.87
CA ALA A 157 15.91 22.80 -3.10
C ALA A 157 16.57 21.45 -2.81
N GLN A 158 15.77 20.41 -2.57
CA GLN A 158 16.25 19.05 -2.37
C GLN A 158 16.89 18.47 -3.64
N LEU A 159 16.27 18.64 -4.79
CA LEU A 159 16.81 18.20 -6.08
C LEU A 159 18.16 18.86 -6.37
N VAL A 160 18.30 20.15 -6.12
CA VAL A 160 19.59 20.86 -6.27
C VAL A 160 20.66 20.23 -5.38
N ARG A 161 20.34 19.92 -4.12
CA ARG A 161 21.30 19.29 -3.18
C ARG A 161 21.70 17.89 -3.62
N LEU A 162 20.76 17.08 -4.10
CA LEU A 162 21.02 15.73 -4.58
C LEU A 162 21.93 15.73 -5.81
N ASN A 163 21.66 16.61 -6.77
CA ASN A 163 22.48 16.77 -7.96
C ASN A 163 23.91 17.24 -7.61
N ALA A 164 24.06 18.21 -6.70
CA ALA A 164 25.35 18.69 -6.25
C ALA A 164 26.16 17.62 -5.49
N ALA A 165 25.49 16.65 -4.85
CA ALA A 165 26.12 15.54 -4.16
C ALA A 165 26.51 14.36 -5.11
N GLY A 166 26.34 14.51 -6.43
CA GLY A 166 26.59 13.46 -7.41
C GLY A 166 25.64 12.27 -7.31
N ARG A 167 24.52 12.43 -6.62
CA ARG A 167 23.42 11.45 -6.54
C ARG A 167 22.34 11.85 -7.56
N ALA A 168 22.68 11.74 -8.85
CA ALA A 168 21.67 11.87 -9.90
C ALA A 168 20.64 10.73 -9.72
N LEU A 169 19.37 11.10 -9.80
CA LEU A 169 18.26 10.15 -9.88
C LEU A 169 18.27 9.43 -11.23
#